data_60ae988039f37ae4b267bc5aec3c17ed
#
_entry.id   60ae988039f37ae4b267bc5aec3c17ed
#
_cell.length_a   1.000
_cell.length_b   1.000
_cell.length_c   1.000
_cell.angle_alpha   90.00
_cell.angle_beta   90.00
_cell.angle_gamma   90.00
#
_symmetry.space_group_name_H-M   'P 1'
#
loop_
_entity.id
_entity.type
_entity.pdbx_description
1 polymer ?
#
loop_
_entity_poly.entity_id
_entity_poly.type
_entity_poly.pdbx_seq_one_letter_code
_entity_poly.pdbx_strand_id
1 'polypeptide(L)'
;MGMASRKIKKKLNPNYTPIGWREWIYLPKYKNFPIKAKIDTGATSSALNAYDIAVYKKGNQSWVRFKLKQYKRILKINSKLIKQKKITSSFGDTEIRPVIKMKIKLGNQSWDTEVTLAMRSSMTYPMLIGRSSLKKKHIIHSHKSYLTGKNNFVL
;
A
#
# COMPACT_ATOMS: atom_id res chain seq x y z
N MET A 1 -40.73 -7.08 3.58
CA MET A 1 -39.40 -7.48 3.10
C MET A 1 -38.68 -6.39 2.34
N GLY A 2 -39.31 -5.59 1.50
CA GLY A 2 -38.67 -4.44 0.87
C GLY A 2 -38.21 -3.33 1.83
N MET A 3 -38.80 -3.27 3.03
CA MET A 3 -38.44 -2.28 4.05
C MET A 3 -37.10 -2.55 4.72
N ALA A 4 -36.69 -3.83 4.89
CA ALA A 4 -35.39 -4.18 5.47
C ALA A 4 -34.24 -3.79 4.54
N SER A 5 -34.38 -4.00 3.21
CA SER A 5 -33.39 -3.58 2.21
C SER A 5 -33.22 -2.07 2.17
N ARG A 6 -34.32 -1.32 2.28
CA ARG A 6 -34.27 0.15 2.32
C ARG A 6 -33.57 0.68 3.57
N LYS A 7 -33.81 0.06 4.75
CA LYS A 7 -33.12 0.42 5.99
C LYS A 7 -31.61 0.15 5.93
N ILE A 8 -31.21 -0.95 5.31
CA ILE A 8 -29.80 -1.28 5.12
C ILE A 8 -29.14 -0.27 4.21
N LYS A 9 -29.75 0.10 3.08
CA LYS A 9 -29.23 1.12 2.17
C LYS A 9 -29.10 2.50 2.82
N LYS A 10 -30.05 2.88 3.69
CA LYS A 10 -30.01 4.15 4.44
C LYS A 10 -28.95 4.19 5.53
N LYS A 11 -28.45 3.04 6.00
CA LYS A 11 -27.42 2.95 7.02
C LYS A 11 -26.02 2.99 6.46
N LEU A 12 -25.82 2.90 5.14
CA LEU A 12 -24.51 3.11 4.52
C LEU A 12 -24.10 4.55 4.75
N ASN A 13 -23.03 4.73 5.54
CA ASN A 13 -22.50 6.05 5.82
C ASN A 13 -21.99 6.66 4.50
N PRO A 14 -22.52 7.83 4.08
CA PRO A 14 -22.09 8.46 2.83
C PRO A 14 -20.61 8.86 2.84
N ASN A 15 -19.97 8.87 4.02
CA ASN A 15 -18.55 9.16 4.14
C ASN A 15 -17.65 7.98 3.82
N TYR A 16 -18.19 6.76 3.65
CA TYR A 16 -17.40 5.60 3.27
C TYR A 16 -17.09 5.63 1.78
N THR A 17 -15.84 5.39 1.45
CA THR A 17 -15.37 5.33 0.08
C THR A 17 -15.32 3.88 -0.39
N PRO A 18 -16.05 3.51 -1.44
CA PRO A 18 -15.93 2.17 -2.00
C PRO A 18 -14.63 2.03 -2.77
N ILE A 19 -13.92 0.94 -2.52
CA ILE A 19 -12.72 0.57 -3.28
C ILE A 19 -12.83 -0.87 -3.75
N GLY A 20 -12.11 -1.20 -4.81
CA GLY A 20 -12.03 -2.56 -5.32
C GLY A 20 -11.04 -3.41 -4.55
N TRP A 21 -10.94 -4.69 -4.90
CA TRP A 21 -9.93 -5.59 -4.33
C TRP A 21 -8.53 -5.25 -4.81
N ARG A 22 -8.40 -4.44 -5.85
CA ARG A 22 -7.16 -3.84 -6.33
C ARG A 22 -7.45 -2.40 -6.77
N GLU A 23 -6.47 -1.52 -6.55
CA GLU A 23 -6.57 -0.09 -6.85
C GLU A 23 -5.23 0.45 -7.30
N TRP A 24 -5.26 1.60 -7.95
CA TRP A 24 -4.07 2.40 -8.18
C TRP A 24 -3.81 3.28 -6.98
N ILE A 25 -2.60 3.17 -6.44
CA ILE A 25 -2.07 4.05 -5.39
C ILE A 25 -1.08 5.01 -6.04
N TYR A 26 -1.09 6.24 -5.59
CA TYR A 26 -0.15 7.25 -6.07
C TYR A 26 0.72 7.73 -4.92
N LEU A 27 1.95 8.14 -5.25
CA LEU A 27 2.90 8.67 -4.28
C LEU A 27 3.04 10.18 -4.50
N PRO A 28 2.33 11.02 -3.71
CA PRO A 28 2.31 12.47 -3.96
C PRO A 28 3.67 13.13 -3.89
N LYS A 29 4.57 12.65 -3.02
CA LYS A 29 5.93 13.20 -2.89
C LYS A 29 6.82 12.91 -4.08
N TYR A 30 6.41 12.02 -4.97
CA TYR A 30 7.20 11.58 -6.12
C TYR A 30 6.42 11.77 -7.42
N LYS A 31 5.88 12.98 -7.59
CA LYS A 31 5.11 13.38 -8.78
C LYS A 31 3.96 12.42 -9.10
N ASN A 32 3.27 11.96 -8.05
CA ASN A 32 2.17 11.00 -8.16
C ASN A 32 2.56 9.72 -8.90
N PHE A 33 3.74 9.18 -8.60
CA PHE A 33 4.19 7.92 -9.17
C PHE A 33 3.13 6.85 -8.90
N PRO A 34 2.63 6.16 -9.94
CA PRO A 34 1.54 5.19 -9.79
C PRO A 34 2.07 3.83 -9.37
N ILE A 35 1.36 3.18 -8.45
CA ILE A 35 1.66 1.82 -8.02
C ILE A 35 0.36 1.03 -8.03
N LYS A 36 0.37 -0.11 -8.70
CA LYS A 36 -0.75 -1.04 -8.64
C LYS A 36 -0.73 -1.79 -7.32
N ALA A 37 -1.82 -1.71 -6.57
CA ALA A 37 -1.91 -2.29 -5.25
C ALA A 37 -3.06 -3.29 -5.14
N LYS A 38 -2.81 -4.36 -4.41
CA LYS A 38 -3.84 -5.32 -3.99
C LYS A 38 -4.28 -4.98 -2.57
N ILE A 39 -5.59 -4.95 -2.35
CA ILE A 39 -6.15 -4.73 -1.03
C ILE A 39 -6.18 -6.08 -0.30
N ASP A 40 -5.40 -6.21 0.74
CA ASP A 40 -5.22 -7.46 1.48
C ASP A 40 -5.74 -7.28 2.91
N THR A 41 -7.01 -7.59 3.12
CA THR A 41 -7.64 -7.47 4.43
C THR A 41 -7.19 -8.56 5.40
N GLY A 42 -6.58 -9.64 4.90
CA GLY A 42 -5.96 -10.67 5.72
C GLY A 42 -4.66 -10.22 6.38
N ALA A 43 -4.01 -9.19 5.86
CA ALA A 43 -2.78 -8.65 6.41
C ALA A 43 -3.06 -7.45 7.31
N THR A 44 -2.36 -7.36 8.44
CA THR A 44 -2.40 -6.18 9.30
C THR A 44 -1.62 -5.03 8.68
N SER A 45 -0.43 -5.30 8.17
CA SER A 45 0.51 -4.29 7.67
C SER A 45 0.56 -4.28 6.15
N SER A 46 0.83 -3.12 5.58
CA SER A 46 1.08 -2.96 4.15
C SER A 46 2.52 -3.36 3.82
N ALA A 47 2.70 -3.88 2.62
CA ALA A 47 4.00 -4.28 2.10
C ALA A 47 4.25 -3.68 0.73
N LEU A 48 5.48 -3.31 0.49
CA LEU A 48 5.93 -2.73 -0.77
C LEU A 48 7.05 -3.57 -1.32
N ASN A 49 6.92 -4.01 -2.57
CA ASN A 49 7.99 -4.73 -3.24
C ASN A 49 9.08 -3.74 -3.64
N ALA A 50 10.22 -3.85 -2.99
CA ALA A 50 11.33 -2.92 -3.15
C ALA A 50 12.59 -3.66 -3.60
N TYR A 51 13.37 -3.00 -4.44
CA TYR A 51 14.61 -3.54 -5.01
C TYR A 51 15.80 -2.72 -4.51
N ASP A 52 16.96 -3.35 -4.46
CA ASP A 52 18.22 -2.71 -4.08
C ASP A 52 18.09 -1.98 -2.74
N ILE A 53 17.53 -2.68 -1.75
CA ILE A 53 17.28 -2.14 -0.42
C ILE A 53 18.63 -2.02 0.33
N ALA A 54 18.96 -0.82 0.80
CA ALA A 54 20.15 -0.57 1.59
C ALA A 54 19.84 0.33 2.77
N VAL A 55 20.07 -0.17 3.96
CA VAL A 55 19.96 0.61 5.21
C VAL A 55 21.32 1.24 5.51
N TYR A 56 21.31 2.52 5.85
CA TYR A 56 22.54 3.25 6.17
C TYR A 56 22.25 4.31 7.24
N LYS A 57 23.31 4.81 7.85
CA LYS A 57 23.21 5.88 8.84
C LYS A 57 23.67 7.22 8.26
N LYS A 58 22.93 8.26 8.61
CA LYS A 58 23.29 9.64 8.32
C LYS A 58 23.20 10.40 9.65
N GLY A 59 24.36 10.66 10.27
CA GLY A 59 24.38 11.12 11.65
C GLY A 59 23.82 10.07 12.59
N ASN A 60 22.91 10.44 13.46
CA ASN A 60 22.25 9.54 14.42
C ASN A 60 20.98 8.89 13.86
N GLN A 61 20.59 9.23 12.63
CA GLN A 61 19.37 8.74 11.99
C GLN A 61 19.66 7.62 11.03
N SER A 62 18.92 6.52 11.15
CA SER A 62 18.95 5.46 10.15
C SER A 62 18.04 5.82 8.98
N TRP A 63 18.53 5.52 7.79
CA TRP A 63 17.85 5.74 6.53
C TRP A 63 17.83 4.46 5.70
N VAL A 64 16.94 4.39 4.75
CA VAL A 64 16.89 3.31 3.78
C VAL A 64 16.69 3.88 2.38
N ARG A 65 17.49 3.38 1.45
CA ARG A 65 17.30 3.66 0.02
C ARG A 65 16.85 2.39 -0.67
N PHE A 66 16.00 2.55 -1.66
CA PHE A 66 15.46 1.43 -2.42
C PHE A 66 14.87 1.92 -3.74
N LYS A 67 14.49 0.98 -4.57
CA LYS A 67 13.84 1.25 -5.86
C LYS A 67 12.49 0.58 -5.90
N LEU A 68 11.53 1.27 -6.52
CA LEU A 68 10.22 0.72 -6.87
C LEU A 68 10.14 0.58 -8.38
N LYS A 69 9.42 -0.44 -8.82
CA LYS A 69 9.13 -0.64 -10.24
C LYS A 69 7.63 -0.78 -10.46
N GLN A 70 7.13 -0.04 -11.43
CA GLN A 70 5.79 -0.23 -11.96
C GLN A 70 5.92 -0.27 -13.48
N TYR A 71 5.73 -1.46 -14.05
CA TYR A 71 6.02 -1.75 -15.45
C TYR A 71 7.49 -1.40 -15.78
N LYS A 72 7.72 -0.52 -16.74
CA LYS A 72 9.09 -0.09 -17.12
C LYS A 72 9.58 1.12 -16.32
N ARG A 73 8.76 1.67 -15.44
CA ARG A 73 9.11 2.86 -14.66
C ARG A 73 9.80 2.46 -13.36
N ILE A 74 10.90 3.14 -13.07
CA ILE A 74 11.69 2.92 -11.85
C ILE A 74 11.72 4.22 -11.06
N LEU A 75 11.45 4.12 -9.76
CA LEU A 75 11.53 5.24 -8.83
C LEU A 75 12.57 4.91 -7.76
N LYS A 76 13.53 5.82 -7.57
CA LYS A 76 14.50 5.73 -6.47
C LYS A 76 14.01 6.52 -5.29
N ILE A 77 14.01 5.92 -4.10
CA ILE A 77 13.52 6.54 -2.87
C ILE A 77 14.58 6.46 -1.78
N ASN A 78 14.76 7.56 -1.07
CA ASN A 78 15.46 7.64 0.21
C ASN A 78 14.44 8.03 1.28
N SER A 79 14.37 7.26 2.36
CA SER A 79 13.44 7.52 3.44
C SER A 79 14.08 7.28 4.80
N LYS A 80 13.62 8.00 5.81
CA LYS A 80 13.97 7.68 7.18
C LYS A 80 13.46 6.29 7.52
N LEU A 81 14.27 5.53 8.22
CA LEU A 81 13.89 4.22 8.75
C LEU A 81 13.14 4.43 10.06
N ILE A 82 11.94 3.85 10.18
CA ILE A 82 11.20 3.85 11.45
C ILE A 82 11.71 2.75 12.36
N LYS A 83 11.77 1.53 11.84
CA LYS A 83 12.19 0.33 12.55
C LYS A 83 12.52 -0.77 11.57
N GLN A 84 13.12 -1.84 12.09
CA GLN A 84 13.29 -3.08 11.35
C GLN A 84 12.37 -4.13 11.97
N LYS A 85 11.64 -4.84 11.14
CA LYS A 85 10.70 -5.87 11.56
C LYS A 85 11.26 -7.24 11.26
N LYS A 86 11.31 -8.09 12.29
CA LYS A 86 11.71 -9.48 12.15
C LYS A 86 10.51 -10.32 11.72
N ILE A 87 10.64 -11.01 10.61
CA ILE A 87 9.60 -11.90 10.08
C ILE A 87 10.17 -13.30 10.02
N THR A 88 9.45 -14.24 10.64
CA THR A 88 9.84 -15.65 10.63
C THR A 88 8.87 -16.41 9.72
N SER A 89 9.42 -17.15 8.74
CA SER A 89 8.61 -17.99 7.86
C SER A 89 8.13 -19.24 8.61
N SER A 90 7.15 -19.93 8.03
CA SER A 90 6.65 -21.21 8.55
C SER A 90 7.74 -22.29 8.57
N PHE A 91 8.84 -22.11 7.83
CA PHE A 91 9.99 -23.02 7.81
C PHE A 91 11.08 -22.64 8.80
N GLY A 92 10.86 -21.60 9.63
CA GLY A 92 11.83 -21.15 10.62
C GLY A 92 12.84 -20.13 10.11
N ASP A 93 12.84 -19.79 8.84
CA ASP A 93 13.73 -18.76 8.28
C ASP A 93 13.33 -17.38 8.78
N THR A 94 14.34 -16.60 9.15
CA THR A 94 14.14 -15.24 9.66
C THR A 94 14.62 -14.22 8.65
N GLU A 95 13.78 -13.21 8.40
CA GLU A 95 14.08 -12.08 7.53
C GLU A 95 13.87 -10.79 8.30
N ILE A 96 14.76 -9.82 8.11
CA ILE A 96 14.61 -8.49 8.68
C ILE A 96 14.18 -7.55 7.56
N ARG A 97 13.05 -6.86 7.77
CA ARG A 97 12.50 -5.95 6.78
C ARG A 97 12.43 -4.54 7.32
N PRO A 98 12.93 -3.56 6.57
CA PRO A 98 12.78 -2.16 6.95
C PRO A 98 11.32 -1.72 6.92
N VAL A 99 10.93 -0.86 7.85
CA VAL A 99 9.63 -0.21 7.90
C VAL A 99 9.83 1.29 7.74
N ILE A 100 9.10 1.89 6.83
CA ILE A 100 9.12 3.32 6.58
C ILE A 100 7.72 3.91 6.66
N LYS A 101 7.65 5.21 6.82
CA LYS A 101 6.41 5.98 6.70
C LYS A 101 6.34 6.59 5.32
N MET A 102 5.23 6.37 4.63
CA MET A 102 5.07 6.81 3.26
C MET A 102 3.71 7.51 3.09
N LYS A 103 3.72 8.65 2.40
CA LYS A 103 2.48 9.28 1.99
C LYS A 103 1.94 8.59 0.76
N ILE A 104 0.69 8.15 0.83
CA ILE A 104 -0.01 7.51 -0.29
C ILE A 104 -1.27 8.29 -0.62
N LYS A 105 -1.71 8.18 -1.87
CA LYS A 105 -2.98 8.74 -2.34
C LYS A 105 -3.82 7.64 -2.96
N LEU A 106 -5.05 7.54 -2.51
CA LEU A 106 -6.05 6.61 -3.02
C LEU A 106 -7.32 7.41 -3.35
N GLY A 107 -7.67 7.49 -4.63
CA GLY A 107 -8.74 8.36 -5.07
C GLY A 107 -8.42 9.82 -4.76
N ASN A 108 -9.30 10.48 -4.04
CA ASN A 108 -9.16 11.89 -3.65
C ASN A 108 -8.54 12.08 -2.27
N GLN A 109 -8.16 10.98 -1.60
CA GLN A 109 -7.65 11.03 -0.23
C GLN A 109 -6.17 10.71 -0.22
N SER A 110 -5.41 11.43 0.60
CA SER A 110 -4.00 11.12 0.84
C SER A 110 -3.70 11.14 2.33
N TRP A 111 -2.84 10.23 2.76
CA TRP A 111 -2.44 10.11 4.16
C TRP A 111 -1.10 9.39 4.28
N ASP A 112 -0.48 9.51 5.44
CA ASP A 112 0.74 8.79 5.75
C ASP A 112 0.41 7.42 6.33
N THR A 113 1.17 6.41 5.92
CA THR A 113 1.02 5.06 6.44
C THR A 113 2.37 4.37 6.54
N GLU A 114 2.50 3.43 7.48
CA GLU A 114 3.67 2.59 7.56
C GLU A 114 3.61 1.49 6.51
N VAL A 115 4.73 1.26 5.83
CA VAL A 115 4.88 0.16 4.89
C VAL A 115 6.16 -0.60 5.19
N THR A 116 6.09 -1.91 5.03
CA THR A 116 7.22 -2.83 5.16
C THR A 116 7.83 -3.05 3.79
N LEU A 117 9.13 -2.91 3.68
CA LEU A 117 9.86 -3.16 2.44
C LEU A 117 10.25 -4.63 2.35
N ALA A 118 9.93 -5.27 1.24
CA ALA A 118 10.29 -6.65 0.98
C ALA A 118 10.68 -6.82 -0.48
N MET A 119 11.70 -7.62 -0.73
CA MET A 119 12.05 -8.00 -2.09
C MET A 119 11.43 -9.35 -2.42
N ARG A 120 10.40 -9.33 -3.26
CA ARG A 120 9.70 -10.55 -3.71
C ARG A 120 9.54 -10.47 -5.22
N SER A 121 10.38 -11.20 -5.94
CA SER A 121 10.34 -11.25 -7.40
C SER A 121 9.02 -11.79 -7.96
N SER A 122 8.28 -12.55 -7.17
CA SER A 122 7.01 -13.18 -7.56
C SER A 122 5.76 -12.33 -7.25
N MET A 123 5.91 -11.10 -6.76
CA MET A 123 4.75 -10.25 -6.48
C MET A 123 4.13 -9.73 -7.77
N THR A 124 2.88 -10.12 -8.01
CA THR A 124 2.08 -9.61 -9.13
C THR A 124 1.75 -8.13 -8.96
N TYR A 125 1.54 -7.71 -7.71
CA TYR A 125 1.26 -6.32 -7.38
C TYR A 125 2.43 -5.75 -6.58
N PRO A 126 3.00 -4.60 -7.02
CA PRO A 126 4.11 -3.99 -6.29
C PRO A 126 3.78 -3.59 -4.86
N MET A 127 2.49 -3.44 -4.53
CA MET A 127 2.06 -3.06 -3.19
C MET A 127 0.90 -3.93 -2.71
N LEU A 128 0.94 -4.28 -1.43
CA LEU A 128 -0.17 -4.87 -0.70
C LEU A 128 -0.62 -3.87 0.36
N ILE A 129 -1.92 -3.57 0.39
CA ILE A 129 -2.51 -2.67 1.37
C ILE A 129 -3.13 -3.50 2.48
N GLY A 130 -2.55 -3.45 3.66
CA GLY A 130 -3.07 -4.11 4.85
C GLY A 130 -4.09 -3.25 5.61
N ARG A 131 -4.73 -3.85 6.60
CA ARG A 131 -5.79 -3.19 7.36
C ARG A 131 -5.34 -1.89 8.03
N SER A 132 -4.10 -1.82 8.52
CA SER A 132 -3.59 -0.64 9.22
C SER A 132 -3.49 0.61 8.34
N SER A 133 -3.43 0.42 7.02
CA SER A 133 -3.40 1.53 6.06
C SER A 133 -4.78 1.97 5.60
N LEU A 134 -5.80 1.14 5.82
CA LEU A 134 -7.18 1.45 5.44
C LEU A 134 -7.86 2.16 6.61
N LYS A 135 -7.67 3.45 6.72
CA LYS A 135 -8.21 4.19 7.85
C LYS A 135 -9.71 4.44 7.70
N LYS A 136 -10.50 3.62 8.38
CA LYS A 136 -11.84 3.93 8.89
C LYS A 136 -12.99 4.11 7.89
N LYS A 137 -12.74 4.34 6.61
CA LYS A 137 -13.83 4.79 5.72
C LYS A 137 -13.81 4.12 4.36
N HIS A 138 -13.19 2.94 4.29
CA HIS A 138 -13.16 2.18 3.04
C HIS A 138 -14.06 0.96 3.14
N ILE A 139 -14.91 0.79 2.12
CA ILE A 139 -15.68 -0.44 1.92
C ILE A 139 -15.08 -1.15 0.72
N ILE A 140 -14.72 -2.42 0.91
CA ILE A 140 -14.01 -3.17 -0.11
C ILE A 140 -14.99 -4.06 -0.87
N HIS A 141 -15.06 -3.86 -2.19
CA HIS A 141 -15.80 -4.73 -3.09
C HIS A 141 -14.89 -5.84 -3.60
N SER A 142 -15.18 -7.07 -3.17
CA SER A 142 -14.32 -8.23 -3.44
C SER A 142 -14.25 -8.63 -4.92
N HIS A 143 -15.18 -8.17 -5.73
CA HIS A 143 -15.27 -8.55 -7.15
C HIS A 143 -15.16 -7.36 -8.12
N LYS A 144 -14.82 -6.16 -7.62
CA LYS A 144 -14.62 -4.97 -8.43
C LYS A 144 -13.20 -4.47 -8.34
N SER A 145 -12.73 -3.83 -9.39
CA SER A 145 -11.35 -3.33 -9.52
C SER A 145 -11.35 -1.87 -9.92
N TYR A 146 -10.39 -1.12 -9.40
CA TYR A 146 -10.09 0.26 -9.83
C TYR A 146 -11.29 1.19 -9.72
N LEU A 147 -12.03 1.12 -8.61
CA LEU A 147 -13.19 1.97 -8.39
C LEU A 147 -12.81 3.44 -8.19
N THR A 148 -11.59 3.73 -7.76
CA THR A 148 -11.11 5.10 -7.56
C THR A 148 -10.53 5.73 -8.82
N GLY A 149 -10.53 5.01 -9.92
CA GLY A 149 -10.12 5.52 -11.22
C GLY A 149 -9.10 4.64 -11.92
N LYS A 150 -9.07 4.73 -13.23
CA LYS A 150 -8.09 4.04 -14.07
C LYS A 150 -6.83 4.88 -14.18
N ASN A 151 -5.69 4.22 -14.24
CA ASN A 151 -4.43 4.89 -14.49
C ASN A 151 -4.29 5.17 -16.00
N ASN A 152 -4.19 6.45 -16.35
CA ASN A 152 -4.01 6.89 -17.73
C ASN A 152 -2.53 7.06 -18.12
N PHE A 153 -1.61 6.56 -17.31
CA PHE A 153 -0.20 6.61 -17.66
C PHE A 153 0.08 5.76 -18.90
N VAL A 154 0.61 6.43 -19.92
CA VAL A 154 1.19 5.74 -21.07
C VAL A 154 2.53 5.16 -20.63
N LEU A 155 2.68 3.88 -20.80
CA LEU A 155 3.86 3.13 -20.40
C LEU A 155 4.88 3.09 -21.53
#